data_5e1fd429fa64084f01d56b82bf6f6228
#
_entry.id   5e1fd429fa64084f01d56b82bf6f6228
#
_cell.length_a   1.000
_cell.length_b   1.000
_cell.length_c   1.000
_cell.angle_alpha   90.00
_cell.angle_beta   90.00
_cell.angle_gamma   90.00
#
_symmetry.space_group_name_H-M   'P 1'
#
loop_
_entity.id
_entity.type
_entity.pdbx_description
1 polymer ?
#
loop_
_entity_poly.entity_id
_entity_poly.type
_entity_poly.pdbx_seq_one_letter_code
_entity_poly.pdbx_strand_id
1 'polypeptide(L)'
;MIFYRTDDLYDEEIVLKLAITCEEIPTKQYVPAYFFDICLLNGTIVGACDLRIGHNEKTYIGGNIGYRISEDYRGHHYAARACRLLFKLAKKHELEYVIISCGVDNIPSYKTCLSVGCKFIEIKDVPETSDLYPKLKQVRIYKKIL
;
A
#
# COMPACT_ATOMS: atom_id res chain seq x y z
N MET A 1 -16.03 -7.68 8.56
CA MET A 1 -14.99 -6.89 9.24
C MET A 1 -15.53 -5.49 9.55
N ILE A 2 -15.11 -4.90 10.63
CA ILE A 2 -15.48 -3.51 10.97
C ILE A 2 -14.36 -2.59 10.49
N PHE A 3 -14.71 -1.56 9.71
CA PHE A 3 -13.79 -0.51 9.32
C PHE A 3 -13.67 0.50 10.45
N TYR A 4 -12.43 0.88 10.78
CA TYR A 4 -12.15 1.87 11.82
C TYR A 4 -12.19 3.29 11.26
N ARG A 5 -12.30 4.27 12.14
CA ARG A 5 -12.14 5.67 11.79
C ARG A 5 -10.70 5.92 11.35
N THR A 6 -10.54 6.84 10.41
CA THR A 6 -9.24 7.11 9.77
C THR A 6 -8.85 8.59 9.85
N ASP A 7 -9.56 9.39 10.63
CA ASP A 7 -9.32 10.82 10.78
C ASP A 7 -8.06 11.15 11.60
N ASP A 8 -7.41 10.13 12.18
CA ASP A 8 -6.13 10.26 12.88
C ASP A 8 -4.90 9.93 12.00
N LEU A 9 -5.11 9.68 10.71
CA LEU A 9 -4.03 9.32 9.79
C LEU A 9 -3.43 10.56 9.14
N TYR A 10 -2.61 11.26 9.91
CA TYR A 10 -1.89 12.45 9.44
C TYR A 10 -0.56 12.60 10.16
N ASP A 11 0.34 13.34 9.57
CA ASP A 11 1.58 13.78 10.19
C ASP A 11 1.79 15.27 9.92
N GLU A 12 3.01 15.80 10.10
CA GLU A 12 3.29 17.21 9.94
C GLU A 12 3.31 17.68 8.48
N GLU A 13 3.21 16.77 7.50
CA GLU A 13 3.26 17.14 6.08
C GLU A 13 2.08 16.65 5.27
N ILE A 14 1.50 15.49 5.62
CA ILE A 14 0.40 14.90 4.85
C ILE A 14 -0.75 14.45 5.73
N VAL A 15 -1.90 14.28 5.10
CA VAL A 15 -3.07 13.63 5.68
C VAL A 15 -3.61 12.62 4.67
N LEU A 16 -4.01 11.44 5.17
CA LEU A 16 -4.71 10.45 4.37
C LEU A 16 -6.20 10.67 4.50
N LYS A 17 -6.85 11.08 3.41
CA LYS A 17 -8.30 11.27 3.37
C LYS A 17 -8.96 10.06 2.77
N LEU A 18 -9.86 9.45 3.52
CA LEU A 18 -10.57 8.26 3.07
C LEU A 18 -11.44 8.60 1.87
N ALA A 19 -11.21 7.91 0.75
CA ALA A 19 -12.03 8.03 -0.45
C ALA A 19 -13.16 7.01 -0.43
N ILE A 20 -12.84 5.74 -0.16
CA ILE A 20 -13.81 4.64 -0.14
C ILE A 20 -13.28 3.46 0.65
N THR A 21 -14.19 2.67 1.21
CA THR A 21 -13.88 1.33 1.75
C THR A 21 -14.57 0.29 0.87
N CYS A 22 -13.93 -0.86 0.72
CA CYS A 22 -14.49 -1.99 -0.02
C CYS A 22 -14.58 -3.20 0.90
N GLU A 23 -15.76 -3.83 0.96
CA GLU A 23 -15.96 -5.07 1.68
C GLU A 23 -15.24 -6.23 0.96
N GLU A 24 -14.99 -7.31 1.68
CA GLU A 24 -14.44 -8.52 1.06
C GLU A 24 -15.38 -9.06 -0.02
N ILE A 25 -14.77 -9.66 -1.05
CA ILE A 25 -15.51 -10.39 -2.10
C ILE A 25 -14.83 -11.76 -2.20
N PRO A 26 -15.28 -12.76 -1.39
CA PRO A 26 -14.60 -14.06 -1.31
C PRO A 26 -14.48 -14.78 -2.64
N THR A 27 -15.49 -14.66 -3.52
CA THR A 27 -15.49 -15.29 -4.84
C THR A 27 -14.38 -14.75 -5.75
N LYS A 28 -13.90 -13.54 -5.49
CA LYS A 28 -12.79 -12.91 -6.22
C LYS A 28 -11.48 -12.95 -5.43
N GLN A 29 -11.49 -13.52 -4.23
CA GLN A 29 -10.37 -13.50 -3.31
C GLN A 29 -9.93 -12.08 -2.92
N TYR A 30 -10.87 -11.13 -2.90
CA TYR A 30 -10.62 -9.79 -2.44
C TYR A 30 -10.86 -9.69 -0.94
N VAL A 31 -9.86 -9.21 -0.22
CA VAL A 31 -9.96 -8.90 1.20
C VAL A 31 -10.52 -7.48 1.38
N PRO A 32 -11.03 -7.13 2.58
CA PRO A 32 -11.46 -5.76 2.83
C PRO A 32 -10.35 -4.75 2.59
N ALA A 33 -10.69 -3.56 2.11
CA ALA A 33 -9.70 -2.55 1.75
C ALA A 33 -10.17 -1.13 2.05
N TYR A 34 -9.20 -0.28 2.40
CA TYR A 34 -9.35 1.17 2.50
C TYR A 34 -8.60 1.82 1.33
N PHE A 35 -9.21 2.83 0.72
CA PHE A 35 -8.59 3.63 -0.33
C PHE A 35 -8.56 5.09 0.10
N PHE A 36 -7.39 5.71 -0.02
CA PHE A 36 -7.16 7.08 0.45
C PHE A 36 -6.60 7.96 -0.65
N ASP A 37 -6.94 9.24 -0.58
CA ASP A 37 -6.15 10.29 -1.22
C ASP A 37 -5.04 10.71 -0.27
N ILE A 38 -3.83 10.89 -0.79
CA ILE A 38 -2.71 11.47 -0.05
C ILE A 38 -2.78 12.98 -0.30
N CYS A 39 -2.98 13.74 0.77
CA CYS A 39 -3.15 15.19 0.67
C CYS A 39 -2.09 15.93 1.48
N LEU A 40 -1.68 17.09 1.00
CA LEU A 40 -0.94 18.05 1.82
C LEU A 40 -1.89 18.66 2.87
N LEU A 41 -1.34 19.31 3.87
CA LEU A 41 -2.15 19.91 4.94
C LEU A 41 -3.07 21.02 4.43
N ASN A 42 -2.75 21.64 3.30
CA ASN A 42 -3.61 22.64 2.66
C ASN A 42 -4.72 22.03 1.80
N GLY A 43 -4.81 20.69 1.74
CA GLY A 43 -5.84 19.99 1.00
C GLY A 43 -5.46 19.57 -0.42
N THR A 44 -4.29 19.96 -0.92
CA THR A 44 -3.84 19.57 -2.25
C THR A 44 -3.65 18.06 -2.32
N ILE A 45 -4.29 17.40 -3.29
CA ILE A 45 -4.12 15.96 -3.52
C ILE A 45 -2.81 15.75 -4.28
N VAL A 46 -1.92 14.94 -3.70
CA VAL A 46 -0.60 14.66 -4.30
C VAL A 46 -0.44 13.20 -4.71
N GLY A 47 -1.38 12.35 -4.37
CA GLY A 47 -1.33 10.95 -4.71
C GLY A 47 -2.48 10.16 -4.10
N ALA A 48 -2.33 8.84 -4.12
CA ALA A 48 -3.30 7.92 -3.57
C ALA A 48 -2.57 6.72 -2.95
N CYS A 49 -3.22 6.08 -1.98
CA CYS A 49 -2.72 4.85 -1.40
C CYS A 49 -3.88 3.98 -0.93
N ASP A 50 -3.58 2.73 -0.66
CA ASP A 50 -4.58 1.79 -0.16
C ASP A 50 -3.97 0.81 0.83
N LEU A 51 -4.86 0.21 1.63
CA LEU A 51 -4.50 -0.84 2.58
C LEU A 51 -5.53 -1.96 2.49
N ARG A 52 -5.05 -3.17 2.20
CA ARG A 52 -5.85 -4.38 2.17
C ARG A 52 -5.63 -5.17 3.44
N ILE A 53 -6.73 -5.56 4.08
CA ILE A 53 -6.72 -6.19 5.40
C ILE A 53 -6.93 -7.69 5.24
N GLY A 54 -5.85 -8.44 5.19
CA GLY A 54 -5.84 -9.89 5.06
C GLY A 54 -4.69 -10.37 4.20
N HIS A 55 -4.46 -11.69 4.24
CA HIS A 55 -3.36 -12.31 3.51
C HIS A 55 -3.89 -13.46 2.67
N ASN A 56 -3.58 -13.40 1.37
CA ASN A 56 -3.83 -14.46 0.42
C ASN A 56 -2.83 -14.31 -0.74
N GLU A 57 -2.97 -15.12 -1.79
CA GLU A 57 -2.07 -15.03 -2.93
C GLU A 57 -2.14 -13.67 -3.62
N LYS A 58 -3.32 -13.08 -3.73
CA LYS A 58 -3.48 -11.77 -4.38
C LYS A 58 -2.81 -10.65 -3.59
N THR A 59 -2.92 -10.65 -2.27
CA THR A 59 -2.22 -9.66 -1.45
C THR A 59 -0.73 -9.92 -1.36
N TYR A 60 -0.28 -11.15 -1.58
CA TYR A 60 1.14 -11.46 -1.66
C TYR A 60 1.76 -10.88 -2.94
N ILE A 61 1.11 -11.08 -4.08
CA ILE A 61 1.61 -10.58 -5.38
C ILE A 61 1.38 -9.08 -5.52
N GLY A 62 0.21 -8.58 -5.13
CA GLY A 62 -0.17 -7.18 -5.29
C GLY A 62 0.18 -6.29 -4.10
N GLY A 63 0.51 -6.90 -2.96
CA GLY A 63 0.79 -6.19 -1.70
C GLY A 63 -0.47 -5.87 -0.91
N ASN A 64 -0.31 -5.75 0.42
CA ASN A 64 -1.34 -5.18 1.29
C ASN A 64 -1.43 -3.67 1.13
N ILE A 65 -0.33 -3.01 0.75
CA ILE A 65 -0.23 -1.57 0.58
C ILE A 65 0.15 -1.26 -0.86
N GLY A 66 -0.61 -0.37 -1.49
CA GLY A 66 -0.27 0.24 -2.76
C GLY A 66 -0.21 1.75 -2.61
N TYR A 67 0.61 2.40 -3.43
CA TYR A 67 0.71 3.86 -3.41
C TYR A 67 1.14 4.40 -4.77
N ARG A 68 0.74 5.64 -5.02
CA ARG A 68 1.08 6.37 -6.24
C ARG A 68 1.19 7.84 -5.87
N ILE A 69 2.30 8.46 -6.26
CA ILE A 69 2.50 9.91 -6.09
C ILE A 69 2.47 10.54 -7.48
N SER A 70 1.72 11.63 -7.62
CA SER A 70 1.66 12.41 -8.86
C SER A 70 3.05 12.94 -9.19
N GLU A 71 3.38 12.96 -10.49
CA GLU A 71 4.73 13.27 -10.96
C GLU A 71 5.30 14.56 -10.39
N ASP A 72 4.49 15.63 -10.35
CA ASP A 72 4.93 16.94 -9.87
C ASP A 72 5.27 16.98 -8.38
N TYR A 73 4.89 15.95 -7.63
CA TYR A 73 5.06 15.89 -6.17
C TYR A 73 6.03 14.79 -5.72
N ARG A 74 6.74 14.17 -6.66
CA ARG A 74 7.76 13.15 -6.34
C ARG A 74 9.00 13.79 -5.76
N GLY A 75 9.76 12.99 -5.00
CA GLY A 75 11.01 13.44 -4.40
C GLY A 75 10.86 14.07 -3.01
N HIS A 76 9.69 14.00 -2.41
CA HIS A 76 9.41 14.56 -1.08
C HIS A 76 9.15 13.49 -0.02
N HIS A 77 9.32 12.22 -0.34
CA HIS A 77 9.10 11.09 0.57
C HIS A 77 7.64 10.94 1.03
N TYR A 78 6.67 11.42 0.26
CA TYR A 78 5.26 11.31 0.63
C TYR A 78 4.79 9.85 0.66
N ALA A 79 5.29 8.99 -0.22
CA ALA A 79 4.96 7.56 -0.20
C ALA A 79 5.43 6.90 1.10
N ALA A 80 6.63 7.21 1.57
CA ALA A 80 7.14 6.69 2.83
C ALA A 80 6.30 7.15 4.02
N ARG A 81 5.90 8.43 4.03
CA ARG A 81 5.03 8.96 5.07
C ARG A 81 3.67 8.27 5.08
N ALA A 82 3.08 8.08 3.89
CA ALA A 82 1.81 7.37 3.75
C ALA A 82 1.91 5.93 4.27
N CYS A 83 2.99 5.21 3.92
CA CYS A 83 3.21 3.86 4.42
C CYS A 83 3.23 3.81 5.94
N ARG A 84 3.95 4.73 6.60
CA ARG A 84 4.01 4.76 8.07
C ARG A 84 2.64 4.98 8.70
N LEU A 85 1.81 5.83 8.10
CA LEU A 85 0.43 6.03 8.57
C LEU A 85 -0.41 4.76 8.36
N LEU A 86 -0.26 4.09 7.21
CA LEU A 86 -0.98 2.85 6.93
C LEU A 86 -0.53 1.71 7.87
N PHE A 87 0.74 1.68 8.29
CA PHE A 87 1.19 0.70 9.27
C PHE A 87 0.43 0.85 10.60
N LYS A 88 0.14 2.08 11.01
CA LYS A 88 -0.66 2.32 12.23
C LYS A 88 -2.06 1.72 12.09
N LEU A 89 -2.71 1.92 10.95
CA LEU A 89 -4.04 1.36 10.69
C LEU A 89 -3.99 -0.16 10.62
N ALA A 90 -2.98 -0.72 9.96
CA ALA A 90 -2.80 -2.17 9.88
C ALA A 90 -2.62 -2.79 11.27
N LYS A 91 -1.89 -2.13 12.17
CA LYS A 91 -1.74 -2.58 13.56
C LYS A 91 -3.07 -2.57 14.31
N LYS A 92 -3.92 -1.58 14.09
CA LYS A 92 -5.27 -1.56 14.70
C LYS A 92 -6.09 -2.77 14.29
N HIS A 93 -5.88 -3.28 13.06
CA HIS A 93 -6.52 -4.50 12.57
C HIS A 93 -5.81 -5.77 13.02
N GLU A 94 -4.81 -5.65 13.89
CA GLU A 94 -4.07 -6.78 14.46
C GLU A 94 -3.31 -7.60 13.41
N LEU A 95 -2.96 -6.98 12.29
CA LEU A 95 -2.06 -7.61 11.32
C LEU A 95 -0.67 -7.69 11.92
N GLU A 96 -0.04 -8.85 11.83
CA GLU A 96 1.33 -9.05 12.31
C GLU A 96 2.36 -8.49 11.35
N TYR A 97 2.00 -8.44 10.06
CA TYR A 97 2.86 -7.92 9.01
C TYR A 97 2.03 -7.44 7.83
N VAL A 98 2.67 -6.67 6.97
CA VAL A 98 2.12 -6.32 5.65
C VAL A 98 3.14 -6.63 4.57
N ILE A 99 2.64 -6.93 3.39
CA ILE A 99 3.42 -7.12 2.17
C ILE A 99 3.30 -5.86 1.33
N ILE A 100 4.41 -5.42 0.78
CA ILE A 100 4.45 -4.36 -0.25
C ILE A 100 5.18 -4.96 -1.45
N SER A 101 4.59 -4.85 -2.62
CA SER A 101 5.21 -5.33 -3.85
C SER A 101 5.40 -4.18 -4.84
N CYS A 102 6.39 -4.31 -5.69
CA CYS A 102 6.64 -3.34 -6.76
C CYS A 102 7.28 -4.04 -7.95
N GLY A 103 7.15 -3.42 -9.13
CA GLY A 103 7.83 -3.93 -10.33
C GLY A 103 9.34 -4.00 -10.09
N VAL A 104 10.00 -4.98 -10.71
CA VAL A 104 11.43 -5.27 -10.48
C VAL A 104 12.30 -4.03 -10.74
N ASP A 105 11.93 -3.22 -11.75
CA ASP A 105 12.69 -2.04 -12.16
C ASP A 105 12.20 -0.74 -11.52
N ASN A 106 11.21 -0.81 -10.63
CA ASN A 106 10.66 0.37 -9.97
C ASN A 106 11.54 0.79 -8.80
N ILE A 107 12.66 1.45 -9.11
CA ILE A 107 13.66 1.87 -8.12
C ILE A 107 13.09 2.77 -7.03
N PRO A 108 12.32 3.83 -7.32
CA PRO A 108 11.75 4.66 -6.26
C PRO A 108 10.90 3.87 -5.28
N SER A 109 10.12 2.90 -5.77
CA SER A 109 9.24 2.11 -4.91
C SER A 109 10.02 1.18 -3.99
N TYR A 110 11.02 0.44 -4.51
CA TYR A 110 11.77 -0.44 -3.62
C TYR A 110 12.62 0.34 -2.62
N LYS A 111 13.11 1.53 -2.99
CA LYS A 111 13.79 2.41 -2.03
C LYS A 111 12.85 2.88 -0.93
N THR A 112 11.60 3.18 -1.27
CA THR A 112 10.57 3.52 -0.28
C THR A 112 10.35 2.35 0.68
N CYS A 113 10.22 1.12 0.17
CA CYS A 113 10.05 -0.07 1.01
C CYS A 113 11.19 -0.21 2.01
N LEU A 114 12.44 -0.07 1.55
CA LEU A 114 13.60 -0.17 2.44
C LEU A 114 13.63 0.97 3.46
N SER A 115 13.27 2.18 3.07
CA SER A 115 13.31 3.36 3.96
C SER A 115 12.30 3.26 5.10
N VAL A 116 11.21 2.53 4.94
CA VAL A 116 10.20 2.33 5.99
C VAL A 116 10.41 1.04 6.78
N GLY A 117 11.53 0.37 6.58
CA GLY A 117 11.92 -0.80 7.37
C GLY A 117 11.42 -2.14 6.87
N CYS A 118 11.03 -2.23 5.60
CA CYS A 118 10.67 -3.51 5.00
C CYS A 118 11.92 -4.32 4.69
N LYS A 119 11.77 -5.65 4.76
CA LYS A 119 12.80 -6.59 4.32
C LYS A 119 12.44 -7.16 2.96
N PHE A 120 13.41 -7.25 2.06
CA PHE A 120 13.26 -7.93 0.79
C PHE A 120 13.07 -9.44 1.03
N ILE A 121 12.06 -10.01 0.39
CA ILE A 121 11.77 -11.46 0.51
C ILE A 121 12.21 -12.19 -0.75
N GLU A 122 11.70 -11.80 -1.93
CA GLU A 122 12.00 -12.51 -3.17
C GLU A 122 11.54 -11.70 -4.38
N ILE A 123 12.00 -12.10 -5.54
CA ILE A 123 11.41 -11.71 -6.82
C ILE A 123 10.49 -12.86 -7.22
N LYS A 124 9.22 -12.54 -7.50
CA LYS A 124 8.21 -13.54 -7.80
C LYS A 124 7.58 -13.28 -9.18
N ASP A 125 7.34 -14.38 -9.91
CA ASP A 125 6.62 -14.29 -11.18
C ASP A 125 5.16 -13.92 -10.92
N VAL A 126 4.64 -13.00 -11.74
CA VAL A 126 3.22 -12.62 -11.69
C VAL A 126 2.43 -13.66 -12.50
N PRO A 127 1.42 -14.31 -11.90
CA PRO A 127 0.58 -15.26 -12.62
C PRO A 127 -0.12 -14.59 -13.81
N GLU A 128 -0.28 -15.32 -14.91
CA GLU A 128 -1.00 -14.81 -16.10
C GLU A 128 -2.45 -14.44 -15.78
N THR A 129 -3.02 -15.03 -14.73
CA THR A 129 -4.38 -14.76 -14.27
C THR A 129 -4.49 -13.48 -13.41
N SER A 130 -3.35 -12.86 -13.04
CA SER A 130 -3.33 -11.64 -12.25
C SER A 130 -3.68 -10.41 -13.10
N ASP A 131 -4.37 -9.44 -12.50
CA ASP A 131 -4.67 -8.16 -13.12
C ASP A 131 -3.40 -7.36 -13.45
N LEU A 132 -2.27 -7.67 -12.81
CA LEU A 132 -0.99 -7.03 -13.06
C LEU A 132 -0.31 -7.54 -14.34
N TYR A 133 -0.66 -8.74 -14.78
CA TYR A 133 -0.09 -9.34 -15.98
C TYR A 133 -0.82 -8.84 -17.25
N PRO A 134 -0.16 -8.57 -18.36
CA PRO A 134 1.28 -8.71 -18.64
C PRO A 134 2.11 -7.45 -18.38
N LYS A 135 1.50 -6.38 -17.84
CA LYS A 135 2.21 -5.11 -17.58
C LYS A 135 3.38 -5.32 -16.64
N LEU A 136 3.18 -6.13 -15.59
CA LEU A 136 4.24 -6.60 -14.70
C LEU A 136 4.32 -8.10 -14.83
N LYS A 137 5.51 -8.63 -15.18
CA LYS A 137 5.77 -10.07 -15.28
C LYS A 137 6.44 -10.61 -14.03
N GLN A 138 7.15 -9.77 -13.30
CA GLN A 138 7.79 -10.09 -12.03
C GLN A 138 7.66 -8.92 -11.07
N VAL A 139 7.55 -9.22 -9.79
CA VAL A 139 7.52 -8.22 -8.71
C VAL A 139 8.54 -8.55 -7.64
N ARG A 140 9.04 -7.50 -7.00
CA ARG A 140 9.80 -7.61 -5.76
C ARG A 140 8.82 -7.66 -4.60
N ILE A 141 9.01 -8.61 -3.71
CA ILE A 141 8.16 -8.77 -2.53
C ILE A 141 8.94 -8.28 -1.31
N TYR A 142 8.35 -7.36 -0.57
CA TYR A 142 8.88 -6.83 0.69
C TYR A 142 7.91 -7.10 1.81
N LYS A 143 8.43 -7.30 3.01
CA LYS A 143 7.63 -7.60 4.20
C LYS A 143 8.00 -6.63 5.32
N LYS A 144 6.99 -6.01 5.92
CA LYS A 144 7.13 -5.17 7.10
C LYS A 144 6.47 -5.86 8.29
N ILE A 145 7.26 -6.19 9.31
CA ILE A 145 6.73 -6.66 10.59
C ILE A 145 6.18 -5.45 11.36
N LEU A 146 4.97 -5.59 11.84
CA LEU A 146 4.28 -4.51 12.56
C LEU A 146 4.44 -4.59 14.06
#